data_da288f45f82e37b09af3fbc75ae39f12
#
_entry.id   da288f45f82e37b09af3fbc75ae39f12
#
_cell.length_a   1.000
_cell.length_b   1.000
_cell.length_c   1.000
_cell.angle_alpha   90.00
_cell.angle_beta   90.00
_cell.angle_gamma   90.00
#
_symmetry.space_group_name_H-M   'P 1'
#
loop_
_entity.id
_entity.type
_entity.pdbx_description
1 polymer ?
#
loop_
_entity_poly.entity_id
_entity_poly.type
_entity_poly.pdbx_seq_one_letter_code
_entity_poly.pdbx_strand_id
1 'polypeptide(L)'
;GSSLDQIGPFAKTVTDAEIIFNTIRGQDKYDSTTITDKTYPTQSLHAKKPVIGIPRHFLKGDGINKDVMKNFEESLEKFKKLGYEIKDIELSNIAYSLPVYYVIMPAEVSSNLSRFDGMRFGLHKDGKDGIDDYFETKGAGFGKEVRRRVLLGTYVLSSGYYDAYY
;
A
#
# COMPACT_ATOMS: atom_id res chain seq x y z
N GLY A 1 3.55 2.02 8.93
CA GLY A 1 2.26 2.73 9.00
C GLY A 1 1.30 2.05 9.95
N SER A 2 0.19 2.70 10.23
CA SER A 2 -0.81 2.14 11.14
C SER A 2 -1.86 1.29 10.41
N SER A 3 -2.14 1.56 9.14
CA SER A 3 -3.19 0.87 8.39
C SER A 3 -2.82 0.49 6.95
N LEU A 4 -1.76 1.06 6.39
CA LEU A 4 -1.37 0.88 4.99
C LEU A 4 -0.15 -0.03 4.78
N ASP A 5 0.54 -0.41 5.85
CA ASP A 5 1.69 -1.31 5.74
C ASP A 5 1.22 -2.73 5.38
N GLN A 6 1.93 -3.33 4.42
CA GLN A 6 1.69 -4.69 3.98
C GLN A 6 3.02 -5.44 3.92
N ILE A 7 3.19 -6.40 4.81
CA ILE A 7 4.36 -7.27 4.84
C ILE A 7 4.15 -8.41 3.86
N GLY A 8 5.10 -8.61 2.96
CA GLY A 8 5.05 -9.69 1.96
C GLY A 8 6.42 -10.28 1.66
N PRO A 9 6.49 -11.54 1.22
CA PRO A 9 7.74 -12.20 0.91
C PRO A 9 8.26 -11.84 -0.49
N PHE A 10 9.59 -11.77 -0.62
CA PHE A 10 10.31 -11.82 -1.90
C PHE A 10 11.06 -13.14 -2.00
N ALA A 11 10.85 -13.88 -3.07
CA ALA A 11 11.51 -15.16 -3.31
C ALA A 11 11.81 -15.38 -4.78
N LYS A 12 12.69 -16.35 -5.10
CA LYS A 12 13.04 -16.70 -6.47
C LYS A 12 11.98 -17.57 -7.16
N THR A 13 11.17 -18.29 -6.39
CA THR A 13 10.09 -19.15 -6.89
C THR A 13 8.78 -18.84 -6.18
N VAL A 14 7.66 -19.17 -6.82
CA VAL A 14 6.33 -19.04 -6.20
C VAL A 14 6.21 -19.93 -4.97
N THR A 15 6.76 -21.14 -5.02
CA THR A 15 6.74 -22.09 -3.91
C THR A 15 7.46 -21.54 -2.68
N ASP A 16 8.64 -20.94 -2.86
CA ASP A 16 9.37 -20.34 -1.75
C ASP A 16 8.61 -19.14 -1.17
N ALA A 17 7.99 -18.31 -2.02
CA ALA A 17 7.15 -17.21 -1.58
C ALA A 17 5.96 -17.71 -0.75
N GLU A 18 5.32 -18.81 -1.16
CA GLU A 18 4.22 -19.43 -0.45
C GLU A 18 4.64 -19.97 0.92
N ILE A 19 5.79 -20.63 1.00
CA ILE A 19 6.36 -21.14 2.26
C ILE A 19 6.58 -19.99 3.24
N ILE A 20 7.25 -18.92 2.80
CA ILE A 20 7.50 -17.74 3.63
C ILE A 20 6.18 -17.09 4.04
N PHE A 21 5.27 -16.87 3.11
CA PHE A 21 3.96 -16.27 3.40
C PHE A 21 3.19 -17.08 4.46
N ASN A 22 3.13 -18.40 4.31
CA ASN A 22 2.45 -19.26 5.28
C ASN A 22 3.12 -19.28 6.67
N THR A 23 4.41 -18.96 6.72
CA THR A 23 5.15 -18.84 7.99
C THR A 23 4.86 -17.53 8.72
N ILE A 24 4.75 -16.41 7.97
CA ILE A 24 4.59 -15.07 8.56
C ILE A 24 3.14 -14.64 8.72
N ARG A 25 2.19 -15.24 7.99
CA ARG A 25 0.77 -14.87 8.08
C ARG A 25 0.14 -15.38 9.37
N GLY A 26 -0.85 -14.66 9.85
CA GLY A 26 -1.67 -15.07 11.00
C GLY A 26 -1.90 -13.92 11.97
N GLN A 27 -2.69 -14.19 13.00
CA GLN A 27 -2.92 -13.23 14.06
C GLN A 27 -1.72 -13.16 15.01
N ASP A 28 -1.22 -11.95 15.25
CA ASP A 28 -0.25 -11.69 16.32
C ASP A 28 -0.95 -10.98 17.49
N LYS A 29 -0.83 -11.57 18.70
CA LYS A 29 -1.42 -10.99 19.93
C LYS A 29 -0.79 -9.66 20.34
N TYR A 30 0.39 -9.35 19.85
CA TYR A 30 1.10 -8.09 20.11
C TYR A 30 0.84 -7.01 19.07
N ASP A 31 0.17 -7.35 17.96
CA ASP A 31 -0.21 -6.41 16.90
C ASP A 31 -1.73 -6.30 16.80
N SER A 32 -2.26 -5.17 17.27
CA SER A 32 -3.70 -4.88 17.23
C SER A 32 -4.26 -4.70 15.81
N THR A 33 -3.42 -4.56 14.80
CA THR A 33 -3.84 -4.41 13.40
C THR A 33 -4.06 -5.75 12.71
N THR A 34 -3.59 -6.87 13.29
CA THR A 34 -3.82 -8.20 12.76
C THR A 34 -5.24 -8.69 13.05
N ILE A 35 -5.82 -9.40 12.11
CA ILE A 35 -7.18 -9.96 12.21
C ILE A 35 -7.15 -11.46 12.34
N THR A 36 -8.18 -12.02 12.96
CA THR A 36 -8.28 -13.48 13.14
C THR A 36 -8.82 -14.16 11.88
N ASP A 37 -8.39 -15.38 11.61
CA ASP A 37 -8.95 -16.22 10.53
C ASP A 37 -10.46 -16.50 10.71
N LYS A 38 -10.98 -16.35 11.94
CA LYS A 38 -12.42 -16.47 12.23
C LYS A 38 -13.23 -15.28 11.67
N THR A 39 -12.62 -14.10 11.60
CA THR A 39 -13.30 -12.91 11.07
C THR A 39 -13.41 -12.97 9.54
N TYR A 40 -12.40 -13.57 8.90
CA TYR A 40 -12.38 -13.75 7.45
C TYR A 40 -12.04 -15.21 7.12
N PRO A 41 -13.03 -16.10 7.21
CA PRO A 41 -12.81 -17.51 6.88
C PRO A 41 -12.38 -17.58 5.40
N THR A 42 -11.24 -18.20 5.18
CA THR A 42 -10.77 -18.53 3.84
C THR A 42 -11.78 -19.47 3.19
N GLN A 43 -12.58 -18.94 2.26
CA GLN A 43 -13.40 -19.80 1.42
C GLN A 43 -12.46 -20.66 0.57
N SER A 44 -12.65 -21.97 0.62
CA SER A 44 -11.93 -22.88 -0.27
C SER A 44 -12.32 -22.55 -1.73
N LEU A 45 -11.43 -21.91 -2.45
CA LEU A 45 -11.58 -21.64 -3.88
C LEU A 45 -11.45 -22.93 -4.73
N HIS A 46 -11.25 -24.09 -4.07
CA HIS A 46 -10.92 -25.34 -4.74
C HIS A 46 -12.10 -26.05 -5.43
N ALA A 47 -13.36 -25.63 -5.18
CA ALA A 47 -14.53 -26.31 -5.75
C ALA A 47 -14.85 -25.90 -7.19
N LYS A 48 -14.49 -24.67 -7.61
CA LYS A 48 -14.65 -24.17 -8.99
C LYS A 48 -13.52 -23.20 -9.32
N LYS A 49 -13.04 -23.22 -10.56
CA LYS A 49 -12.10 -22.20 -11.02
C LYS A 49 -12.74 -20.81 -10.91
N PRO A 50 -12.08 -19.83 -10.28
CA PRO A 50 -12.64 -18.49 -10.18
C PRO A 50 -12.76 -17.84 -11.56
N VAL A 51 -13.71 -16.93 -11.70
CA VAL A 51 -13.82 -16.05 -12.87
C VAL A 51 -12.82 -14.91 -12.69
N ILE A 52 -12.06 -14.60 -13.74
CA ILE A 52 -11.08 -13.52 -13.75
C ILE A 52 -11.71 -12.28 -14.37
N GLY A 53 -11.91 -11.23 -13.57
CA GLY A 53 -12.43 -9.95 -14.04
C GLY A 53 -11.33 -9.03 -14.53
N ILE A 54 -11.47 -8.44 -15.71
CA ILE A 54 -10.50 -7.53 -16.32
C ILE A 54 -11.12 -6.15 -16.52
N PRO A 55 -10.63 -5.10 -15.87
CA PRO A 55 -11.11 -3.73 -16.08
C PRO A 55 -10.46 -3.12 -17.34
N ARG A 56 -10.85 -3.60 -18.53
CA ARG A 56 -10.22 -3.21 -19.80
C ARG A 56 -10.30 -1.71 -20.10
N HIS A 57 -11.31 -1.03 -19.58
CA HIS A 57 -11.44 0.42 -19.75
C HIS A 57 -10.25 1.18 -19.12
N PHE A 58 -9.68 0.66 -18.04
CA PHE A 58 -8.51 1.24 -17.39
C PHE A 58 -7.20 0.98 -18.18
N LEU A 59 -7.16 -0.09 -18.96
CA LEU A 59 -5.98 -0.47 -19.74
C LEU A 59 -5.86 0.28 -21.08
N LYS A 60 -6.87 1.07 -21.45
CA LYS A 60 -6.91 1.83 -22.73
C LYS A 60 -6.15 3.16 -22.68
N GLY A 61 -5.61 3.55 -21.53
CA GLY A 61 -4.87 4.81 -21.36
C GLY A 61 -3.47 4.76 -21.96
N ASP A 62 -2.97 5.92 -22.39
CA ASP A 62 -1.56 6.09 -22.74
C ASP A 62 -0.68 5.93 -21.49
N GLY A 63 0.43 5.23 -21.60
CA GLY A 63 1.41 5.09 -20.51
C GLY A 63 1.75 3.65 -20.11
N ILE A 64 1.03 2.65 -20.62
CA ILE A 64 1.42 1.25 -20.44
C ILE A 64 2.39 0.86 -21.55
N ASN A 65 3.57 0.36 -21.16
CA ASN A 65 4.56 -0.13 -22.11
C ASN A 65 3.97 -1.28 -22.95
N LYS A 66 4.25 -1.29 -24.25
CA LYS A 66 3.71 -2.27 -25.21
C LYS A 66 4.11 -3.72 -24.88
N ASP A 67 5.31 -3.93 -24.37
CA ASP A 67 5.77 -5.27 -24.00
C ASP A 67 5.05 -5.77 -22.74
N VAL A 68 4.74 -4.86 -21.79
CA VAL A 68 3.92 -5.17 -20.61
C VAL A 68 2.51 -5.57 -21.04
N MET A 69 1.89 -4.79 -21.95
CA MET A 69 0.56 -5.14 -22.48
C MET A 69 0.56 -6.47 -23.20
N LYS A 70 1.57 -6.74 -24.03
CA LYS A 70 1.71 -8.02 -24.72
C LYS A 70 1.81 -9.19 -23.74
N ASN A 71 2.67 -9.07 -22.73
CA ASN A 71 2.82 -10.10 -21.69
C ASN A 71 1.51 -10.31 -20.91
N PHE A 72 0.79 -9.24 -20.63
CA PHE A 72 -0.52 -9.29 -19.96
C PHE A 72 -1.53 -10.10 -20.80
N GLU A 73 -1.69 -9.80 -22.09
CA GLU A 73 -2.62 -10.52 -22.98
C GLU A 73 -2.20 -11.99 -23.16
N GLU A 74 -0.90 -12.28 -23.31
CA GLU A 74 -0.39 -13.66 -23.35
C GLU A 74 -0.70 -14.43 -22.07
N SER A 75 -0.68 -13.75 -20.92
CA SER A 75 -1.04 -14.35 -19.64
C SER A 75 -2.54 -14.67 -19.57
N LEU A 76 -3.40 -13.78 -20.08
CA LEU A 76 -4.83 -14.05 -20.17
C LEU A 76 -5.14 -15.27 -21.07
N GLU A 77 -4.44 -15.40 -22.19
CA GLU A 77 -4.61 -16.57 -23.06
C GLU A 77 -4.15 -17.88 -22.37
N LYS A 78 -3.11 -17.83 -21.54
CA LYS A 78 -2.70 -18.98 -20.70
C LYS A 78 -3.80 -19.36 -19.71
N PHE A 79 -4.41 -18.37 -19.03
CA PHE A 79 -5.52 -18.62 -18.11
C PHE A 79 -6.74 -19.25 -18.82
N LYS A 80 -7.10 -18.76 -20.00
CA LYS A 80 -8.17 -19.37 -20.83
C LYS A 80 -7.85 -20.83 -21.15
N LYS A 81 -6.62 -21.13 -21.61
CA LYS A 81 -6.16 -22.50 -21.88
C LYS A 81 -6.22 -23.42 -20.66
N LEU A 82 -6.01 -22.87 -19.48
CA LEU A 82 -6.15 -23.58 -18.21
C LEU A 82 -7.63 -23.73 -17.78
N GLY A 83 -8.58 -23.21 -18.57
CA GLY A 83 -10.02 -23.32 -18.34
C GLY A 83 -10.58 -22.32 -17.35
N TYR A 84 -9.94 -21.18 -17.16
CA TYR A 84 -10.53 -20.05 -16.41
C TYR A 84 -11.44 -19.24 -17.33
N GLU A 85 -12.57 -18.81 -16.78
CA GLU A 85 -13.46 -17.83 -17.45
C GLU A 85 -12.88 -16.42 -17.22
N ILE A 86 -12.81 -15.64 -18.30
CA ILE A 86 -12.35 -14.25 -18.25
C ILE A 86 -13.52 -13.35 -18.64
N LYS A 87 -13.83 -12.36 -17.82
CA LYS A 87 -14.89 -11.38 -18.06
C LYS A 87 -14.36 -9.96 -18.01
N ASP A 88 -14.81 -9.12 -18.90
CA ASP A 88 -14.60 -7.68 -18.75
C ASP A 88 -15.52 -7.17 -17.63
N ILE A 89 -14.94 -6.35 -16.75
CA ILE A 89 -15.64 -5.73 -15.63
C ILE A 89 -15.47 -4.22 -15.66
N GLU A 90 -16.37 -3.51 -15.03
CA GLU A 90 -16.25 -2.08 -14.80
C GLU A 90 -15.94 -1.81 -13.34
N LEU A 91 -14.89 -1.01 -13.09
CA LEU A 91 -14.52 -0.46 -11.79
C LEU A 91 -14.69 1.06 -11.87
N SER A 92 -15.90 1.55 -11.61
CA SER A 92 -16.27 2.96 -11.78
C SER A 92 -15.37 3.94 -11.03
N ASN A 93 -14.86 3.53 -9.87
CA ASN A 93 -14.04 4.40 -9.00
C ASN A 93 -12.54 4.30 -9.25
N ILE A 94 -12.07 3.45 -10.16
CA ILE A 94 -10.62 3.24 -10.38
C ILE A 94 -9.91 4.53 -10.84
N ALA A 95 -10.62 5.42 -11.53
CA ALA A 95 -10.07 6.71 -11.96
C ALA A 95 -9.68 7.63 -10.77
N TYR A 96 -10.28 7.42 -9.61
CA TYR A 96 -10.00 8.18 -8.39
C TYR A 96 -8.88 7.56 -7.54
N SER A 97 -8.37 6.40 -7.89
CA SER A 97 -7.37 5.67 -7.08
C SER A 97 -6.14 6.52 -6.76
N LEU A 98 -5.60 7.22 -7.75
CA LEU A 98 -4.42 8.07 -7.57
C LEU A 98 -4.71 9.33 -6.74
N PRO A 99 -5.76 10.12 -7.00
CA PRO A 99 -6.17 11.21 -6.11
C PRO A 99 -6.40 10.76 -4.66
N VAL A 100 -7.12 9.67 -4.45
CA VAL A 100 -7.37 9.10 -3.11
C VAL A 100 -6.07 8.70 -2.42
N TYR A 101 -5.16 8.05 -3.14
CA TYR A 101 -3.83 7.73 -2.61
C TYR A 101 -3.09 8.98 -2.12
N TYR A 102 -3.09 10.08 -2.90
CA TYR A 102 -2.41 11.30 -2.51
C TYR A 102 -3.04 12.04 -1.32
N VAL A 103 -4.27 11.73 -0.97
CA VAL A 103 -4.92 12.23 0.25
C VAL A 103 -4.60 11.32 1.44
N ILE A 104 -4.92 10.05 1.34
CA ILE A 104 -4.87 9.10 2.47
C ILE A 104 -3.43 8.80 2.89
N MET A 105 -2.56 8.47 1.93
CA MET A 105 -1.20 8.04 2.24
C MET A 105 -0.35 9.15 2.90
N PRO A 106 -0.31 10.40 2.37
CA PRO A 106 0.39 11.48 3.04
C PRO A 106 -0.17 11.81 4.42
N ALA A 107 -1.49 11.73 4.62
CA ALA A 107 -2.12 11.92 5.93
C ALA A 107 -1.60 10.91 6.96
N GLU A 108 -1.62 9.63 6.61
CA GLU A 108 -1.08 8.57 7.47
C GLU A 108 0.43 8.72 7.70
N VAL A 109 1.20 9.01 6.64
CA VAL A 109 2.66 9.22 6.74
C VAL A 109 2.99 10.37 7.70
N SER A 110 2.29 11.51 7.61
CA SER A 110 2.55 12.65 8.48
C SER A 110 2.31 12.30 9.96
N SER A 111 1.24 11.59 10.27
CA SER A 111 0.93 11.10 11.60
C SER A 111 1.94 10.08 12.11
N ASN A 112 2.29 9.09 11.28
CA ASN A 112 3.20 8.02 11.66
C ASN A 112 4.64 8.50 11.87
N LEU A 113 5.14 9.38 10.99
CA LEU A 113 6.51 9.90 11.09
C LEU A 113 6.68 10.93 12.23
N SER A 114 5.61 11.43 12.82
CA SER A 114 5.69 12.32 13.99
C SER A 114 6.39 11.67 15.18
N ARG A 115 6.27 10.33 15.33
CA ARG A 115 6.91 9.55 16.41
C ARG A 115 8.42 9.44 16.32
N PHE A 116 9.00 9.68 15.16
CA PHE A 116 10.45 9.63 14.94
C PHE A 116 11.07 10.99 15.30
N ASP A 117 11.25 11.22 16.59
CA ASP A 117 11.73 12.46 17.18
C ASP A 117 13.26 12.53 17.32
N GLY A 118 13.97 11.41 17.11
CA GLY A 118 15.41 11.29 17.30
C GLY A 118 15.85 11.10 18.75
N MET A 119 14.94 11.07 19.72
CA MET A 119 15.27 10.87 21.14
C MET A 119 15.33 9.39 21.51
N ARG A 120 14.34 8.61 21.09
CA ARG A 120 14.25 7.18 21.41
C ARG A 120 14.88 6.29 20.38
N PHE A 121 14.84 6.67 19.13
CA PHE A 121 15.41 5.91 18.00
C PHE A 121 15.52 6.78 16.75
N GLY A 122 16.38 6.33 15.83
CA GLY A 122 16.64 7.01 14.57
C GLY A 122 17.78 8.03 14.65
N LEU A 123 17.86 8.87 13.62
CA LEU A 123 18.82 9.96 13.56
C LEU A 123 18.53 10.97 14.66
N HIS A 124 19.56 11.42 15.38
CA HIS A 124 19.51 12.55 16.29
C HIS A 124 20.48 13.65 15.81
N LYS A 125 20.05 14.89 15.94
CA LYS A 125 20.86 16.09 15.74
C LYS A 125 20.63 17.04 16.90
N ASP A 126 21.74 17.46 17.51
CA ASP A 126 21.72 18.43 18.59
C ASP A 126 21.35 19.81 18.06
N GLY A 127 20.44 20.48 18.72
CA GLY A 127 20.10 21.88 18.58
C GLY A 127 20.48 22.67 19.84
N LYS A 128 19.81 23.79 20.08
CA LYS A 128 20.03 24.62 21.27
C LYS A 128 19.17 24.18 22.46
N ASP A 129 18.07 23.55 22.19
CA ASP A 129 17.09 23.04 23.16
C ASP A 129 16.31 21.88 22.53
N GLY A 130 15.42 21.22 23.28
CA GLY A 130 14.67 20.06 22.80
C GLY A 130 13.74 20.33 21.62
N ILE A 131 13.30 21.56 21.41
CA ILE A 131 12.51 21.95 20.23
C ILE A 131 13.45 22.08 19.02
N ASP A 132 14.58 22.73 19.19
CA ASP A 132 15.60 22.85 18.16
C ASP A 132 16.14 21.47 17.75
N ASP A 133 16.39 20.54 18.70
CA ASP A 133 16.79 19.16 18.43
C ASP A 133 15.78 18.49 17.49
N TYR A 134 14.50 18.68 17.74
CA TYR A 134 13.45 18.13 16.89
C TYR A 134 13.49 18.71 15.47
N PHE A 135 13.64 20.02 15.32
CA PHE A 135 13.72 20.68 14.02
C PHE A 135 14.98 20.29 13.25
N GLU A 136 16.14 20.28 13.89
CA GLU A 136 17.41 19.90 13.30
C GLU A 136 17.39 18.43 12.87
N THR A 137 16.88 17.54 13.72
CA THR A 137 16.73 16.12 13.43
C THR A 137 15.84 15.87 12.22
N LYS A 138 14.64 16.45 12.20
CA LYS A 138 13.70 16.30 11.06
C LYS A 138 14.24 16.96 9.79
N GLY A 139 14.87 18.14 9.93
CA GLY A 139 15.50 18.87 8.85
C GLY A 139 16.61 18.09 8.18
N ALA A 140 17.45 17.43 8.94
CA ALA A 140 18.56 16.61 8.43
C ALA A 140 18.09 15.23 7.94
N GLY A 141 17.12 14.61 8.64
CA GLY A 141 16.70 13.24 8.37
C GLY A 141 15.72 13.10 7.20
N PHE A 142 14.87 14.08 6.97
CA PHE A 142 13.86 13.99 5.92
C PHE A 142 14.35 14.55 4.58
N GLY A 143 14.42 13.71 3.57
CA GLY A 143 14.65 14.14 2.20
C GLY A 143 13.50 15.00 1.65
N LYS A 144 13.73 15.66 0.53
CA LYS A 144 12.80 16.62 -0.09
C LYS A 144 11.40 16.04 -0.32
N GLU A 145 11.32 14.81 -0.83
CA GLU A 145 10.03 14.18 -1.14
C GLU A 145 9.28 13.77 0.14
N VAL A 146 9.98 13.27 1.16
CA VAL A 146 9.37 12.94 2.46
C VAL A 146 8.79 14.20 3.10
N ARG A 147 9.53 15.32 3.11
CA ARG A 147 9.04 16.61 3.62
C ARG A 147 7.79 17.06 2.89
N ARG A 148 7.76 16.95 1.56
CA ARG A 148 6.59 17.31 0.74
C ARG A 148 5.36 16.51 1.16
N ARG A 149 5.51 15.19 1.34
CA ARG A 149 4.42 14.29 1.75
C ARG A 149 3.95 14.57 3.16
N VAL A 150 4.86 14.80 4.10
CA VAL A 150 4.52 15.14 5.49
C VAL A 150 3.75 16.46 5.53
N LEU A 151 4.19 17.50 4.81
CA LEU A 151 3.49 18.79 4.74
C LEU A 151 2.10 18.63 4.13
N LEU A 152 1.97 17.89 3.03
CA LEU A 152 0.67 17.62 2.39
C LEU A 152 -0.26 16.87 3.36
N GLY A 153 0.24 15.84 4.04
CA GLY A 153 -0.54 15.07 5.00
C GLY A 153 -1.00 15.91 6.20
N THR A 154 -0.12 16.75 6.73
CA THR A 154 -0.47 17.69 7.80
C THR A 154 -1.55 18.66 7.36
N TYR A 155 -1.48 19.15 6.13
CA TYR A 155 -2.50 20.03 5.56
C TYR A 155 -3.86 19.32 5.45
N VAL A 156 -3.89 18.09 4.92
CA VAL A 156 -5.11 17.28 4.80
C VAL A 156 -5.75 17.01 6.16
N LEU A 157 -4.94 16.77 7.19
CA LEU A 157 -5.43 16.53 8.57
C LEU A 157 -5.78 17.80 9.35
N SER A 158 -5.51 18.98 8.80
CA SER A 158 -5.81 20.23 9.49
C SER A 158 -7.31 20.52 9.53
N SER A 159 -7.72 21.32 10.52
CA SER A 159 -9.11 21.77 10.69
C SER A 159 -9.64 22.42 9.40
N GLY A 160 -10.84 22.06 9.00
CA GLY A 160 -11.50 22.54 7.78
C GLY A 160 -11.17 21.76 6.50
N TYR A 161 -10.13 20.93 6.50
CA TYR A 161 -9.79 20.05 5.37
C TYR A 161 -10.01 18.58 5.66
N TYR A 162 -9.93 18.17 6.91
CA TYR A 162 -10.14 16.79 7.33
C TYR A 162 -11.49 16.24 6.86
N ASP A 163 -12.59 16.94 7.18
CA ASP A 163 -13.94 16.50 6.84
C ASP A 163 -14.22 16.56 5.33
N ALA A 164 -13.58 17.52 4.63
CA ALA A 164 -13.79 17.71 3.21
C ALA A 164 -13.04 16.70 2.33
N TYR A 165 -11.84 16.26 2.73
CA TYR A 165 -10.95 15.46 1.90
C TYR A 165 -10.61 14.10 2.46
N TYR A 166 -10.37 13.98 3.77
CA TYR A 166 -9.94 12.73 4.40
C TYR A 166 -11.12 11.81 4.71
#